data_a871b6e015f310a8743f4105ad1835be
#
_entry.id   a871b6e015f310a8743f4105ad1835be
#
_cell.length_a   1.000
_cell.length_b   1.000
_cell.length_c   1.000
_cell.angle_alpha   90.00
_cell.angle_beta   90.00
_cell.angle_gamma   90.00
#
_symmetry.space_group_name_H-M   'P 1'
#
loop_
_entity.id
_entity.type
_entity.pdbx_description
1 polymer ?
#
loop_
_entity_poly.entity_id
_entity_poly.type
_entity_poly.pdbx_seq_one_letter_code
_entity_poly.pdbx_strand_id
1 'polypeptide(L)'
;ASLEVCPVCGVGKENFVPVDVEESSYRKDTKNFYVILGGGAAGFYAASAIRERDRTGSVIMISDEPYRPYNRPMLTKSIMAELDGEQIAIEDESWYEENKIRLLLEKQVEAIDTENKEVILSDGLKLTYTKLIYALGSECFIPPIKGKDKKEVISIRRLEDTKKIGAMLPKVKNVVVIGGGVLGLEAAWEMKKAKCHVTVLEAAPLLMGRQLDQGAADMLKLISEGKDIQIHTGAQITEILGEEHVTGVQLAGGEIFPADLVIVSAGVRANIAAAGQAGIETDRAVVVNEHMETSIPDIYACGDCAQYQGINYAIWPQAMEQGKVAGANAAGEPLVYEGVSAALNFHGMGTALFAAGDNGKNSNLVYKTVEFKDMGKKQYRKYYFLNNRLCGVILIGDVSAMAKMTQLLEKHATYQEVME
;
A
#
# COMPACT_ATOMS: atom_id res chain seq x y z
N ALA A 1 -5.55 19.31 15.44
CA ALA A 1 -4.34 18.99 16.19
C ALA A 1 -3.13 19.12 15.24
N SER A 2 -2.06 19.84 15.64
CA SER A 2 -0.85 19.93 14.83
C SER A 2 -0.11 18.60 14.91
N LEU A 3 -0.03 17.88 13.80
CA LEU A 3 0.80 16.68 13.70
C LEU A 3 2.28 17.07 13.74
N GLU A 4 3.06 16.52 14.65
CA GLU A 4 4.50 16.71 14.71
C GLU A 4 5.25 15.78 13.74
N VAL A 5 4.62 14.65 13.41
CA VAL A 5 5.18 13.60 12.54
C VAL A 5 4.05 13.05 11.66
N CYS A 6 4.35 12.80 10.39
CA CYS A 6 3.40 12.16 9.49
C CYS A 6 3.10 10.72 9.95
N PRO A 7 1.85 10.35 10.23
CA PRO A 7 1.52 9.01 10.70
C PRO A 7 1.73 7.93 9.62
N VAL A 8 1.81 8.31 8.35
CA VAL A 8 1.99 7.37 7.23
C VAL A 8 3.46 7.06 6.98
N CYS A 9 4.32 8.08 6.93
CA CYS A 9 5.73 7.89 6.53
C CYS A 9 6.74 8.22 7.63
N GLY A 10 6.31 8.73 8.80
CA GLY A 10 7.18 9.08 9.92
C GLY A 10 8.01 10.34 9.73
N VAL A 11 7.78 11.10 8.65
CA VAL A 11 8.51 12.36 8.38
C VAL A 11 8.05 13.44 9.33
N GLY A 12 8.99 14.23 9.85
CA GLY A 12 8.70 15.35 10.75
C GLY A 12 8.00 16.51 10.06
N LYS A 13 7.35 17.36 10.85
CA LYS A 13 6.54 18.50 10.38
C LYS A 13 7.31 19.51 9.52
N GLU A 14 8.63 19.56 9.63
CA GLU A 14 9.50 20.40 8.81
C GLU A 14 9.44 20.07 7.31
N ASN A 15 8.94 18.88 6.98
CA ASN A 15 8.72 18.43 5.61
C ASN A 15 7.25 18.51 5.16
N PHE A 16 6.37 19.08 6.00
CA PHE A 16 4.97 19.26 5.61
C PHE A 16 4.85 20.50 4.74
N VAL A 17 4.25 20.31 3.57
CA VAL A 17 3.88 21.40 2.67
C VAL A 17 2.42 21.71 2.93
N PRO A 18 2.03 22.99 3.11
CA PRO A 18 0.61 23.36 3.14
C PRO A 18 -0.05 22.89 1.85
N VAL A 19 -1.12 22.12 1.98
CA VAL A 19 -1.99 21.77 0.87
C VAL A 19 -3.18 22.71 0.95
N ASP A 20 -3.37 23.53 -0.07
CA ASP A 20 -4.62 24.26 -0.24
C ASP A 20 -5.71 23.22 -0.49
N VAL A 21 -6.56 23.01 0.50
CA VAL A 21 -7.75 22.18 0.35
C VAL A 21 -8.73 23.01 -0.48
N GLU A 22 -8.75 22.78 -1.78
CA GLU A 22 -9.82 23.32 -2.62
C GLU A 22 -11.13 22.65 -2.18
N GLU A 23 -11.98 23.41 -1.50
CA GLU A 23 -13.35 22.96 -1.27
C GLU A 23 -14.04 22.82 -2.63
N SER A 24 -14.67 21.67 -2.86
CA SER A 24 -15.44 21.47 -4.08
C SER A 24 -16.54 22.53 -4.21
N SER A 25 -16.49 23.31 -5.27
CA SER A 25 -17.57 24.25 -5.61
C SER A 25 -18.77 23.56 -6.24
N TYR A 26 -18.57 22.30 -6.67
CA TYR A 26 -19.62 21.49 -7.28
C TYR A 26 -20.53 20.89 -6.21
N ARG A 27 -21.83 21.04 -6.41
CA ARG A 27 -22.85 20.41 -5.59
C ARG A 27 -24.10 20.11 -6.38
N LYS A 28 -24.55 18.85 -6.28
CA LYS A 28 -25.80 18.40 -6.87
C LYS A 28 -26.46 17.42 -5.91
N ASP A 29 -27.40 17.88 -5.11
CA ASP A 29 -28.19 17.04 -4.22
C ASP A 29 -29.08 16.10 -5.05
N THR A 30 -29.00 14.80 -4.78
CA THR A 30 -29.70 13.76 -5.55
C THR A 30 -30.50 12.81 -4.64
N LYS A 31 -31.21 11.88 -5.27
CA LYS A 31 -31.83 10.72 -4.61
C LYS A 31 -31.04 9.44 -4.90
N ASN A 32 -29.76 9.55 -5.20
CA ASN A 32 -28.92 8.40 -5.48
C ASN A 32 -28.76 7.49 -4.26
N PHE A 33 -28.58 6.20 -4.55
CA PHE A 33 -28.13 5.19 -3.62
C PHE A 33 -26.72 4.80 -4.01
N TYR A 34 -25.74 5.31 -3.27
CA TYR A 34 -24.34 4.98 -3.44
C TYR A 34 -24.00 3.77 -2.56
N VAL A 35 -23.56 2.69 -3.18
CA VAL A 35 -23.04 1.53 -2.47
C VAL A 35 -21.53 1.45 -2.73
N ILE A 36 -20.74 1.38 -1.66
CA ILE A 36 -19.29 1.33 -1.70
C ILE A 36 -18.84 -0.01 -1.13
N LEU A 37 -18.16 -0.80 -1.95
CA LEU A 37 -17.64 -2.11 -1.58
C LEU A 37 -16.19 -1.98 -1.13
N GLY A 38 -15.95 -2.07 0.17
CA GLY A 38 -14.64 -2.03 0.79
C GLY A 38 -14.43 -0.85 1.73
N GLY A 39 -14.03 -1.15 2.98
CA GLY A 39 -13.72 -0.20 4.05
C GLY A 39 -12.23 0.21 4.10
N GLY A 40 -11.53 0.23 2.96
CA GLY A 40 -10.16 0.73 2.87
C GLY A 40 -10.07 2.21 2.51
N ALA A 41 -8.84 2.71 2.26
CA ALA A 41 -8.61 4.10 1.85
C ALA A 41 -9.47 4.51 0.65
N ALA A 42 -9.45 3.72 -0.42
CA ALA A 42 -10.19 4.06 -1.64
C ALA A 42 -11.69 4.24 -1.37
N GLY A 43 -12.31 3.32 -0.62
CA GLY A 43 -13.72 3.43 -0.24
C GLY A 43 -14.02 4.64 0.64
N PHE A 44 -13.15 4.92 1.63
CA PHE A 44 -13.28 6.09 2.49
C PHE A 44 -13.22 7.40 1.69
N TYR A 45 -12.19 7.58 0.86
CA TYR A 45 -12.04 8.80 0.07
C TYR A 45 -13.11 8.94 -1.01
N ALA A 46 -13.65 7.83 -1.53
CA ALA A 46 -14.83 7.87 -2.40
C ALA A 46 -16.09 8.36 -1.66
N ALA A 47 -16.32 7.86 -0.44
CA ALA A 47 -17.43 8.30 0.39
C ALA A 47 -17.34 9.79 0.76
N SER A 48 -16.14 10.25 1.14
CA SER A 48 -15.87 11.67 1.42
C SER A 48 -16.16 12.53 0.19
N ALA A 49 -15.60 12.16 -0.96
CA ALA A 49 -15.79 12.90 -2.21
C ALA A 49 -17.26 12.95 -2.68
N ILE A 50 -18.01 11.86 -2.49
CA ILE A 50 -19.47 11.86 -2.72
C ILE A 50 -20.14 12.88 -1.80
N ARG A 51 -19.80 12.86 -0.51
CA ARG A 51 -20.50 13.67 0.48
C ARG A 51 -20.21 15.17 0.35
N GLU A 52 -19.02 15.54 -0.11
CA GLU A 52 -18.68 16.91 -0.47
C GLU A 52 -19.60 17.46 -1.58
N ARG A 53 -20.10 16.59 -2.46
CA ARG A 53 -20.87 16.92 -3.67
C ARG A 53 -22.35 16.65 -3.57
N ASP A 54 -22.75 15.60 -2.86
CA ASP A 54 -24.15 15.18 -2.67
C ASP A 54 -24.43 14.92 -1.19
N ARG A 55 -25.15 15.84 -0.55
CA ARG A 55 -25.50 15.73 0.87
C ARG A 55 -26.80 14.95 1.12
N THR A 56 -27.59 14.68 0.09
CA THR A 56 -28.93 14.09 0.20
C THR A 56 -29.00 12.64 -0.27
N GLY A 57 -28.11 12.21 -1.17
CA GLY A 57 -28.01 10.83 -1.58
C GLY A 57 -27.68 9.89 -0.41
N SER A 58 -28.19 8.67 -0.44
CA SER A 58 -27.87 7.65 0.57
C SER A 58 -26.51 7.05 0.29
N VAL A 59 -25.62 6.96 1.28
CA VAL A 59 -24.28 6.34 1.15
C VAL A 59 -24.17 5.18 2.13
N ILE A 60 -23.89 3.99 1.58
CA ILE A 60 -23.64 2.77 2.35
C ILE A 60 -22.26 2.26 1.99
N MET A 61 -21.39 2.03 2.98
CA MET A 61 -20.09 1.41 2.82
C MET A 61 -20.09 0.03 3.48
N ILE A 62 -19.59 -0.97 2.77
CA ILE A 62 -19.56 -2.37 3.20
C ILE A 62 -18.11 -2.77 3.44
N SER A 63 -17.83 -3.39 4.58
CA SER A 63 -16.51 -3.93 4.94
C SER A 63 -16.65 -5.32 5.56
N ASP A 64 -15.74 -6.21 5.20
CA ASP A 64 -15.64 -7.54 5.80
C ASP A 64 -14.86 -7.54 7.14
N GLU A 65 -14.25 -6.42 7.49
CA GLU A 65 -13.58 -6.21 8.78
C GLU A 65 -14.53 -5.58 9.82
N PRO A 66 -14.30 -5.82 11.13
CA PRO A 66 -15.13 -5.27 12.21
C PRO A 66 -14.78 -3.80 12.55
N TYR A 67 -13.87 -3.19 11.78
CA TYR A 67 -13.34 -1.86 12.04
C TYR A 67 -13.80 -0.85 11.00
N ARG A 68 -13.97 0.40 11.44
CA ARG A 68 -14.06 1.54 10.52
C ARG A 68 -12.83 1.63 9.63
N PRO A 69 -12.90 2.31 8.48
CA PRO A 69 -11.72 2.56 7.64
C PRO A 69 -10.54 3.10 8.46
N TYR A 70 -9.39 2.45 8.34
CA TYR A 70 -8.21 2.76 9.13
C TYR A 70 -6.94 2.85 8.27
N ASN A 71 -5.90 3.47 8.82
CA ASN A 71 -4.61 3.72 8.18
C ASN A 71 -3.78 2.42 8.11
N ARG A 72 -3.95 1.61 7.04
CA ARG A 72 -3.23 0.33 6.83
C ARG A 72 -1.71 0.46 6.81
N PRO A 73 -1.07 1.53 6.29
CA PRO A 73 0.36 1.72 6.42
C PRO A 73 0.91 1.69 7.85
N MET A 74 0.07 1.89 8.84
CA MET A 74 0.46 1.78 10.26
C MET A 74 0.66 0.32 10.72
N LEU A 75 0.08 -0.66 10.05
CA LEU A 75 0.09 -2.06 10.50
C LEU A 75 1.51 -2.62 10.63
N THR A 76 2.33 -2.49 9.58
CA THR A 76 3.71 -3.01 9.59
C THR A 76 4.66 -2.20 10.46
N LYS A 77 4.37 -0.90 10.66
CA LYS A 77 5.23 0.02 11.44
C LYS A 77 5.01 -0.08 12.94
N SER A 78 3.92 -0.69 13.37
CA SER A 78 3.46 -0.65 14.75
C SER A 78 2.98 -2.02 15.25
N ILE A 79 3.56 -3.10 14.73
CA ILE A 79 3.20 -4.47 15.16
C ILE A 79 3.31 -4.64 16.69
N MET A 80 4.32 -3.96 17.28
CA MET A 80 4.56 -4.00 18.74
C MET A 80 3.64 -3.08 19.55
N ALA A 81 2.88 -2.20 18.90
CA ALA A 81 2.15 -1.13 19.60
C ALA A 81 0.73 -1.54 20.04
N GLU A 82 0.34 -2.80 19.87
CA GLU A 82 -0.99 -3.33 20.23
C GLU A 82 -2.13 -2.39 19.77
N LEU A 83 -2.04 -1.92 18.52
CA LEU A 83 -2.99 -0.98 17.95
C LEU A 83 -4.41 -1.55 17.97
N ASP A 84 -5.36 -0.73 18.38
CA ASP A 84 -6.77 -1.00 18.13
C ASP A 84 -7.29 -0.23 16.89
N GLY A 85 -8.48 -0.60 16.41
CA GLY A 85 -9.07 0.02 15.22
C GLY A 85 -9.39 1.50 15.39
N GLU A 86 -9.63 1.96 16.63
CA GLU A 86 -9.94 3.35 16.95
C GLU A 86 -8.70 4.23 16.85
N GLN A 87 -7.57 3.76 17.37
CA GLN A 87 -6.32 4.52 17.39
C GLN A 87 -5.76 4.81 15.99
N ILE A 88 -6.07 3.96 15.02
CA ILE A 88 -5.61 4.09 13.64
C ILE A 88 -6.72 4.38 12.64
N ALA A 89 -7.95 4.61 13.11
CA ALA A 89 -9.07 5.01 12.25
C ALA A 89 -8.71 6.27 11.44
N ILE A 90 -9.19 6.36 10.21
CA ILE A 90 -8.99 7.56 9.38
C ILE A 90 -9.81 8.71 9.96
N GLU A 91 -11.05 8.41 10.36
CA GLU A 91 -11.96 9.33 11.03
C GLU A 91 -12.70 8.62 12.18
N ASP A 92 -13.18 9.38 13.15
CA ASP A 92 -13.96 8.87 14.27
C ASP A 92 -15.42 8.55 13.88
N GLU A 93 -16.19 7.99 14.79
CA GLU A 93 -17.58 7.60 14.53
C GLU A 93 -18.45 8.81 14.22
N SER A 94 -18.22 9.94 14.91
CA SER A 94 -19.01 11.16 14.74
C SER A 94 -18.93 11.70 13.32
N TRP A 95 -17.77 11.55 12.66
CA TRP A 95 -17.61 11.96 11.27
C TRP A 95 -18.55 11.19 10.32
N TYR A 96 -18.72 9.87 10.51
CA TYR A 96 -19.64 9.06 9.69
C TYR A 96 -21.10 9.42 9.96
N GLU A 97 -21.46 9.70 11.22
CA GLU A 97 -22.81 10.16 11.60
C GLU A 97 -23.13 11.52 10.99
N GLU A 98 -22.26 12.51 11.15
CA GLU A 98 -22.42 13.87 10.61
C GLU A 98 -22.53 13.86 9.08
N ASN A 99 -21.73 13.02 8.43
CA ASN A 99 -21.75 12.83 6.98
C ASN A 99 -22.82 11.83 6.51
N LYS A 100 -23.63 11.27 7.41
CA LYS A 100 -24.71 10.31 7.09
C LYS A 100 -24.23 9.16 6.21
N ILE A 101 -23.06 8.61 6.52
CA ILE A 101 -22.48 7.43 5.85
C ILE A 101 -22.76 6.23 6.73
N ARG A 102 -23.55 5.29 6.22
CA ARG A 102 -23.86 4.04 6.93
C ARG A 102 -22.77 3.02 6.69
N LEU A 103 -22.11 2.54 7.75
CA LEU A 103 -21.16 1.44 7.69
C LEU A 103 -21.87 0.11 7.94
N LEU A 104 -21.64 -0.87 7.06
CA LEU A 104 -22.01 -2.26 7.23
C LEU A 104 -20.71 -3.05 7.40
N LEU A 105 -20.28 -3.20 8.65
CA LEU A 105 -19.07 -3.93 9.03
C LEU A 105 -19.36 -5.43 9.14
N GLU A 106 -18.30 -6.27 9.07
CA GLU A 106 -18.38 -7.73 9.12
C GLU A 106 -19.31 -8.32 8.04
N LYS A 107 -19.37 -7.65 6.88
CA LYS A 107 -20.21 -8.05 5.75
C LYS A 107 -19.37 -8.32 4.52
N GLN A 108 -19.40 -9.55 4.05
CA GLN A 108 -18.68 -9.94 2.84
C GLN A 108 -19.59 -9.82 1.60
N VAL A 109 -19.05 -9.26 0.54
CA VAL A 109 -19.71 -9.19 -0.77
C VAL A 109 -19.61 -10.57 -1.42
N GLU A 110 -20.75 -11.17 -1.76
CA GLU A 110 -20.84 -12.46 -2.44
C GLU A 110 -20.96 -12.29 -3.96
N ALA A 111 -21.87 -11.42 -4.40
CA ALA A 111 -22.11 -11.19 -5.83
C ALA A 111 -22.59 -9.77 -6.12
N ILE A 112 -22.47 -9.38 -7.38
CA ILE A 112 -22.99 -8.13 -7.94
C ILE A 112 -23.90 -8.51 -9.11
N ASP A 113 -25.17 -8.17 -9.03
CA ASP A 113 -26.14 -8.27 -10.10
C ASP A 113 -26.22 -6.93 -10.83
N THR A 114 -25.55 -6.85 -11.97
CA THR A 114 -25.45 -5.61 -12.76
C THR A 114 -26.71 -5.29 -13.54
N GLU A 115 -27.55 -6.31 -13.83
CA GLU A 115 -28.83 -6.12 -14.54
C GLU A 115 -29.88 -5.51 -13.60
N ASN A 116 -30.01 -6.05 -12.39
CA ASN A 116 -30.95 -5.55 -11.38
C ASN A 116 -30.36 -4.43 -10.51
N LYS A 117 -29.09 -4.08 -10.68
CA LYS A 117 -28.35 -3.13 -9.85
C LYS A 117 -28.42 -3.47 -8.36
N GLU A 118 -28.09 -4.69 -8.02
CA GLU A 118 -28.08 -5.21 -6.65
C GLU A 118 -26.68 -5.72 -6.26
N VAL A 119 -26.31 -5.48 -5.01
CA VAL A 119 -25.19 -6.16 -4.34
C VAL A 119 -25.76 -7.18 -3.39
N ILE A 120 -25.24 -8.40 -3.45
CA ILE A 120 -25.64 -9.52 -2.61
C ILE A 120 -24.54 -9.80 -1.61
N LEU A 121 -24.88 -9.81 -0.33
CA LEU A 121 -23.95 -10.10 0.76
C LEU A 121 -24.05 -11.57 1.19
N SER A 122 -23.02 -12.10 1.84
CA SER A 122 -22.93 -13.50 2.26
C SER A 122 -24.00 -13.94 3.26
N ASP A 123 -24.68 -13.01 3.93
CA ASP A 123 -25.83 -13.28 4.80
C ASP A 123 -27.18 -13.22 4.06
N GLY A 124 -27.16 -13.06 2.74
CA GLY A 124 -28.34 -12.98 1.89
C GLY A 124 -28.97 -11.56 1.81
N LEU A 125 -28.42 -10.56 2.50
CA LEU A 125 -28.88 -9.18 2.36
C LEU A 125 -28.62 -8.67 0.95
N LYS A 126 -29.63 -8.07 0.34
CA LYS A 126 -29.55 -7.42 -0.97
C LYS A 126 -29.65 -5.92 -0.81
N LEU A 127 -28.77 -5.20 -1.49
CA LEU A 127 -28.72 -3.74 -1.50
C LEU A 127 -28.81 -3.26 -2.94
N THR A 128 -29.86 -2.51 -3.27
CA THR A 128 -29.98 -1.84 -4.57
C THR A 128 -29.07 -0.62 -4.62
N TYR A 129 -28.52 -0.31 -5.79
CA TYR A 129 -27.71 0.89 -6.01
C TYR A 129 -28.13 1.66 -7.26
N THR A 130 -27.91 2.96 -7.26
CA THR A 130 -27.90 3.78 -8.47
C THR A 130 -26.47 4.00 -8.97
N LYS A 131 -25.51 4.04 -8.04
CA LYS A 131 -24.07 4.14 -8.29
C LYS A 131 -23.33 3.16 -7.37
N LEU A 132 -22.40 2.41 -7.95
CA LEU A 132 -21.59 1.42 -7.24
C LEU A 132 -20.12 1.80 -7.32
N ILE A 133 -19.43 1.80 -6.17
CA ILE A 133 -17.98 1.96 -6.09
C ILE A 133 -17.35 0.63 -5.69
N TYR A 134 -16.60 0.00 -6.59
CA TYR A 134 -15.85 -1.22 -6.34
C TYR A 134 -14.48 -0.88 -5.76
N ALA A 135 -14.29 -1.02 -4.46
CA ALA A 135 -13.07 -0.67 -3.72
C ALA A 135 -12.60 -1.82 -2.82
N LEU A 136 -12.78 -3.08 -3.26
CA LEU A 136 -12.47 -4.30 -2.49
C LEU A 136 -10.97 -4.54 -2.27
N GLY A 137 -10.12 -3.68 -2.81
CA GLY A 137 -8.70 -3.70 -2.55
C GLY A 137 -7.97 -4.94 -3.06
N SER A 138 -7.05 -5.46 -2.25
CA SER A 138 -6.18 -6.59 -2.58
C SER A 138 -5.92 -7.47 -1.37
N GLU A 139 -5.53 -8.73 -1.61
CA GLU A 139 -5.05 -9.66 -0.60
C GLU A 139 -3.56 -9.95 -0.77
N CYS A 140 -2.89 -10.34 0.32
CA CYS A 140 -1.50 -10.73 0.28
C CYS A 140 -1.30 -11.97 -0.62
N PHE A 141 -0.32 -11.88 -1.51
CA PHE A 141 0.10 -13.04 -2.28
C PHE A 141 1.04 -13.91 -1.44
N ILE A 142 0.64 -15.13 -1.17
CA ILE A 142 1.49 -16.15 -0.56
C ILE A 142 1.96 -17.08 -1.70
N PRO A 143 3.27 -17.11 -2.00
CA PRO A 143 3.81 -18.02 -3.01
C PRO A 143 3.44 -19.48 -2.71
N PRO A 144 3.32 -20.36 -3.72
CA PRO A 144 2.97 -21.75 -3.55
C PRO A 144 4.13 -22.58 -2.98
N ILE A 145 4.61 -22.18 -1.81
CA ILE A 145 5.69 -22.84 -1.08
C ILE A 145 5.08 -23.96 -0.22
N LYS A 146 5.69 -25.14 -0.23
CA LYS A 146 5.27 -26.24 0.63
C LYS A 146 5.32 -25.81 2.10
N GLY A 147 4.28 -26.05 2.88
CA GLY A 147 4.18 -25.65 4.28
C GLY A 147 3.65 -24.23 4.53
N LYS A 148 3.21 -23.50 3.50
CA LYS A 148 2.67 -22.14 3.59
C LYS A 148 1.42 -22.00 4.46
N ASP A 149 0.72 -23.08 4.73
CA ASP A 149 -0.56 -23.10 5.44
C ASP A 149 -0.42 -23.41 6.96
N LYS A 150 0.83 -23.42 7.48
CA LYS A 150 1.07 -23.62 8.91
C LYS A 150 0.64 -22.41 9.73
N LYS A 151 0.33 -22.63 11.03
CA LYS A 151 -0.28 -21.61 11.91
C LYS A 151 0.57 -20.35 12.10
N GLU A 152 1.90 -20.51 12.07
CA GLU A 152 2.86 -19.41 12.27
C GLU A 152 3.36 -18.83 10.93
N VAL A 153 2.67 -19.09 9.82
CA VAL A 153 2.91 -18.44 8.54
C VAL A 153 1.85 -17.33 8.37
N ILE A 154 2.27 -16.08 8.46
CA ILE A 154 1.37 -14.92 8.50
C ILE A 154 1.79 -13.89 7.46
N SER A 155 0.83 -13.33 6.75
CA SER A 155 0.99 -12.10 5.96
C SER A 155 0.30 -10.96 6.67
N ILE A 156 0.84 -9.74 6.58
CA ILE A 156 0.25 -8.58 7.27
C ILE A 156 -0.58 -7.78 6.25
N ARG A 157 -1.89 -7.86 6.39
CA ARG A 157 -2.84 -7.10 5.57
C ARG A 157 -3.92 -6.44 6.41
N ARG A 158 -4.32 -7.07 7.51
CA ARG A 158 -5.41 -6.68 8.39
C ARG A 158 -4.92 -6.44 9.81
N LEU A 159 -5.67 -5.67 10.59
CA LEU A 159 -5.34 -5.43 11.98
C LEU A 159 -5.28 -6.74 12.80
N GLU A 160 -6.12 -7.70 12.47
CA GLU A 160 -6.10 -9.02 13.12
C GLU A 160 -4.77 -9.78 12.89
N ASP A 161 -4.08 -9.54 11.79
CA ASP A 161 -2.78 -10.17 11.54
C ASP A 161 -1.71 -9.67 12.50
N THR A 162 -1.71 -8.36 12.81
CA THR A 162 -0.79 -7.77 13.78
C THR A 162 -1.08 -8.27 15.21
N LYS A 163 -2.36 -8.42 15.57
CA LYS A 163 -2.77 -9.00 16.86
C LYS A 163 -2.33 -10.45 17.00
N LYS A 164 -2.47 -11.26 15.92
CA LYS A 164 -1.98 -12.65 15.91
C LYS A 164 -0.47 -12.71 16.12
N ILE A 165 0.30 -11.86 15.41
CA ILE A 165 1.75 -11.79 15.61
C ILE A 165 2.06 -11.40 17.06
N GLY A 166 1.45 -10.33 17.59
CA GLY A 166 1.65 -9.87 18.96
C GLY A 166 1.42 -10.98 20.00
N ALA A 167 0.35 -11.76 19.85
CA ALA A 167 0.04 -12.89 20.75
C ALA A 167 1.08 -14.02 20.68
N MET A 168 1.78 -14.18 19.56
CA MET A 168 2.82 -15.19 19.39
C MET A 168 4.18 -14.74 19.94
N LEU A 169 4.48 -13.45 19.91
CA LEU A 169 5.81 -12.90 20.25
C LEU A 169 6.44 -13.40 21.55
N PRO A 170 5.71 -13.61 22.65
CA PRO A 170 6.33 -14.13 23.89
C PRO A 170 7.01 -15.49 23.75
N LYS A 171 6.69 -16.26 22.69
CA LYS A 171 7.24 -17.60 22.43
C LYS A 171 8.17 -17.63 21.21
N VAL A 172 8.24 -16.54 20.44
CA VAL A 172 9.01 -16.45 19.20
C VAL A 172 10.42 -15.94 19.48
N LYS A 173 11.42 -16.65 18.99
CA LYS A 173 12.84 -16.26 19.05
C LYS A 173 13.42 -16.00 17.67
N ASN A 174 13.05 -16.82 16.69
CA ASN A 174 13.57 -16.76 15.33
C ASN A 174 12.44 -16.41 14.38
N VAL A 175 12.63 -15.36 13.60
CA VAL A 175 11.66 -14.91 12.59
C VAL A 175 12.31 -14.92 11.23
N VAL A 176 11.67 -15.56 10.28
CA VAL A 176 12.02 -15.46 8.87
C VAL A 176 10.98 -14.57 8.17
N VAL A 177 11.46 -13.53 7.50
CA VAL A 177 10.63 -12.67 6.64
C VAL A 177 10.89 -13.04 5.19
N ILE A 178 9.87 -13.46 4.48
CA ILE A 178 9.91 -13.78 3.04
C ILE A 178 9.50 -12.53 2.26
N GLY A 179 10.46 -11.89 1.62
CA GLY A 179 10.32 -10.67 0.83
C GLY A 179 11.08 -9.48 1.43
N GLY A 180 12.00 -8.92 0.64
CA GLY A 180 12.86 -7.77 0.97
C GLY A 180 12.33 -6.44 0.42
N GLY A 181 11.01 -6.33 0.24
CA GLY A 181 10.33 -5.07 -0.08
C GLY A 181 10.10 -4.21 1.17
N VAL A 182 9.42 -3.06 0.99
CA VAL A 182 9.14 -2.09 2.07
C VAL A 182 8.49 -2.75 3.28
N LEU A 183 7.34 -3.39 3.08
CA LEU A 183 6.56 -3.98 4.17
C LEU A 183 7.30 -5.12 4.87
N GLY A 184 8.08 -5.92 4.11
CA GLY A 184 8.90 -6.99 4.69
C GLY A 184 10.01 -6.44 5.57
N LEU A 185 10.70 -5.38 5.13
CA LEU A 185 11.76 -4.73 5.92
C LEU A 185 11.21 -3.96 7.13
N GLU A 186 10.03 -3.35 7.02
CA GLU A 186 9.33 -2.77 8.16
C GLU A 186 8.97 -3.85 9.20
N ALA A 187 8.39 -4.98 8.75
CA ALA A 187 8.08 -6.10 9.64
C ALA A 187 9.35 -6.68 10.27
N ALA A 188 10.43 -6.86 9.51
CA ALA A 188 11.72 -7.32 10.02
C ALA A 188 12.26 -6.40 11.12
N TRP A 189 12.13 -5.09 10.93
CA TRP A 189 12.55 -4.12 11.94
C TRP A 189 11.70 -4.19 13.22
N GLU A 190 10.38 -4.35 13.11
CA GLU A 190 9.51 -4.54 14.27
C GLU A 190 9.87 -5.82 15.04
N MET A 191 10.12 -6.93 14.35
CA MET A 191 10.56 -8.18 14.97
C MET A 191 11.94 -8.04 15.65
N LYS A 192 12.83 -7.23 15.05
CA LYS A 192 14.12 -6.93 15.70
C LYS A 192 13.94 -6.10 16.97
N LYS A 193 13.03 -5.12 16.97
CA LYS A 193 12.68 -4.37 18.20
C LYS A 193 12.08 -5.29 19.29
N ALA A 194 11.36 -6.33 18.86
CA ALA A 194 10.87 -7.40 19.75
C ALA A 194 11.98 -8.35 20.25
N LYS A 195 13.26 -8.07 19.95
CA LYS A 195 14.43 -8.85 20.32
C LYS A 195 14.50 -10.24 19.69
N CYS A 196 13.81 -10.46 18.58
CA CYS A 196 13.94 -11.70 17.79
C CYS A 196 15.24 -11.72 16.99
N HIS A 197 15.72 -12.93 16.67
CA HIS A 197 16.67 -13.17 15.60
C HIS A 197 15.91 -13.11 14.27
N VAL A 198 16.29 -12.20 13.38
CA VAL A 198 15.53 -11.93 12.15
C VAL A 198 16.38 -12.22 10.92
N THR A 199 15.83 -13.04 10.04
CA THR A 199 16.39 -13.31 8.71
C THR A 199 15.39 -12.88 7.64
N VAL A 200 15.84 -12.10 6.66
CA VAL A 200 15.07 -11.70 5.48
C VAL A 200 15.54 -12.52 4.29
N LEU A 201 14.63 -13.23 3.66
CA LEU A 201 14.85 -14.01 2.44
C LEU A 201 14.17 -13.30 1.27
N GLU A 202 14.94 -12.72 0.35
CA GLU A 202 14.46 -12.04 -0.85
C GLU A 202 14.80 -12.88 -2.10
N ALA A 203 13.79 -13.22 -2.90
CA ALA A 203 13.97 -14.01 -4.11
C ALA A 203 14.71 -13.23 -5.21
N ALA A 204 14.52 -11.91 -5.27
CA ALA A 204 15.23 -11.05 -6.21
C ALA A 204 16.71 -10.84 -5.79
N PRO A 205 17.58 -10.44 -6.71
CA PRO A 205 18.98 -10.17 -6.39
C PRO A 205 19.18 -8.92 -5.52
N LEU A 206 18.20 -8.03 -5.41
CA LEU A 206 18.28 -6.76 -4.71
C LEU A 206 17.12 -6.57 -3.74
N LEU A 207 17.40 -6.00 -2.57
CA LEU A 207 16.37 -5.44 -1.70
C LEU A 207 15.64 -4.29 -2.40
N MET A 208 14.32 -4.21 -2.24
CA MET A 208 13.47 -3.19 -2.87
C MET A 208 13.79 -3.03 -4.37
N GLY A 209 14.09 -4.15 -5.03
CA GLY A 209 14.65 -4.17 -6.39
C GLY A 209 13.78 -3.52 -7.47
N ARG A 210 12.53 -3.15 -7.19
CA ARG A 210 11.70 -2.37 -8.11
C ARG A 210 12.03 -0.88 -8.06
N GLN A 211 12.46 -0.37 -6.90
CA GLN A 211 12.69 1.06 -6.66
C GLN A 211 14.17 1.42 -6.59
N LEU A 212 15.01 0.52 -6.06
CA LEU A 212 16.43 0.80 -5.83
C LEU A 212 17.32 0.26 -6.95
N ASP A 213 18.43 0.95 -7.18
CA ASP A 213 19.55 0.43 -7.94
C ASP A 213 20.48 -0.42 -7.05
N GLN A 214 21.54 -0.97 -7.63
CA GLN A 214 22.51 -1.80 -6.91
C GLN A 214 23.17 -1.06 -5.75
N GLY A 215 23.63 0.19 -5.95
CA GLY A 215 24.33 0.96 -4.93
C GLY A 215 23.46 1.29 -3.72
N ALA A 216 22.18 1.64 -3.97
CA ALA A 216 21.21 1.89 -2.93
C ALA A 216 20.81 0.61 -2.19
N ALA A 217 20.60 -0.49 -2.90
CA ALA A 217 20.27 -1.78 -2.30
C ALA A 217 21.41 -2.31 -1.42
N ASP A 218 22.67 -2.14 -1.85
CA ASP A 218 23.85 -2.52 -1.06
C ASP A 218 23.97 -1.67 0.21
N MET A 219 23.67 -0.37 0.13
CA MET A 219 23.65 0.52 1.29
C MET A 219 22.57 0.10 2.28
N LEU A 220 21.36 -0.21 1.80
CA LEU A 220 20.26 -0.65 2.64
C LEU A 220 20.57 -2.00 3.31
N LYS A 221 21.20 -2.94 2.58
CA LYS A 221 21.67 -4.21 3.12
C LYS A 221 22.69 -3.99 4.23
N LEU A 222 23.69 -3.15 4.01
CA LEU A 222 24.70 -2.80 5.02
C LEU A 222 24.05 -2.20 6.30
N ILE A 223 23.06 -1.32 6.13
CA ILE A 223 22.32 -0.73 7.26
C ILE A 223 21.57 -1.80 8.03
N SER A 224 20.88 -2.71 7.33
CA SER A 224 20.09 -3.79 7.92
C SER A 224 20.97 -4.79 8.70
N GLU A 225 22.07 -5.23 8.10
CA GLU A 225 23.05 -6.13 8.72
C GLU A 225 23.72 -5.47 9.94
N GLY A 226 23.98 -4.17 9.87
CA GLY A 226 24.47 -3.38 11.01
C GLY A 226 23.47 -3.22 12.16
N LYS A 227 22.24 -3.72 11.99
CA LYS A 227 21.21 -3.86 13.03
C LYS A 227 20.94 -5.32 13.40
N ASP A 228 21.86 -6.22 13.07
CA ASP A 228 21.77 -7.68 13.25
C ASP A 228 20.49 -8.29 12.60
N ILE A 229 20.10 -7.81 11.44
CA ILE A 229 19.11 -8.44 10.57
C ILE A 229 19.87 -9.14 9.45
N GLN A 230 19.76 -10.47 9.37
CA GLN A 230 20.41 -11.23 8.31
C GLN A 230 19.66 -11.04 6.98
N ILE A 231 20.39 -10.75 5.91
CA ILE A 231 19.80 -10.49 4.58
C ILE A 231 20.35 -11.47 3.56
N HIS A 232 19.47 -12.29 2.99
CA HIS A 232 19.78 -13.21 1.89
C HIS A 232 18.97 -12.83 0.66
N THR A 233 19.64 -12.37 -0.37
CA THR A 233 19.06 -12.07 -1.69
C THR A 233 19.30 -13.21 -2.68
N GLY A 234 18.47 -13.36 -3.71
CA GLY A 234 18.51 -14.51 -4.62
C GLY A 234 18.02 -15.81 -3.96
N ALA A 235 17.30 -15.71 -2.85
CA ALA A 235 16.86 -16.86 -2.05
C ALA A 235 15.74 -17.64 -2.75
N GLN A 236 16.03 -18.84 -3.19
CA GLN A 236 15.04 -19.75 -3.76
C GLN A 236 14.48 -20.66 -2.68
N ILE A 237 13.34 -20.27 -2.11
CA ILE A 237 12.68 -21.00 -1.02
C ILE A 237 11.94 -22.21 -1.60
N THR A 238 12.15 -23.39 -1.02
CA THR A 238 11.51 -24.64 -1.42
C THR A 238 10.45 -25.11 -0.44
N GLU A 239 10.69 -24.93 0.87
CA GLU A 239 9.78 -25.45 1.89
C GLU A 239 9.85 -24.63 3.18
N ILE A 240 8.71 -24.47 3.84
CA ILE A 240 8.57 -24.05 5.22
C ILE A 240 8.43 -25.33 6.06
N LEU A 241 9.47 -25.62 6.85
CA LEU A 241 9.64 -26.87 7.57
C LEU A 241 8.76 -26.97 8.83
N GLY A 242 8.57 -28.19 9.28
CA GLY A 242 7.81 -28.56 10.48
C GLY A 242 6.57 -29.37 10.14
N GLU A 243 5.96 -30.00 11.13
CA GLU A 243 4.69 -30.75 10.97
C GLU A 243 3.48 -29.80 11.09
N GLU A 244 3.00 -29.58 12.31
CA GLU A 244 1.91 -28.62 12.58
C GLU A 244 2.45 -27.18 12.78
N HIS A 245 3.63 -27.06 13.36
CA HIS A 245 4.29 -25.80 13.70
C HIS A 245 5.51 -25.54 12.82
N VAL A 246 5.78 -24.28 12.55
CA VAL A 246 6.98 -23.87 11.82
C VAL A 246 8.23 -24.16 12.63
N THR A 247 9.25 -24.76 11.99
CA THR A 247 10.57 -25.00 12.61
C THR A 247 11.72 -24.36 11.82
N GLY A 248 11.46 -23.96 10.56
CA GLY A 248 12.47 -23.33 9.71
C GLY A 248 12.00 -23.11 8.28
N VAL A 249 12.86 -22.49 7.49
CA VAL A 249 12.66 -22.27 6.04
C VAL A 249 13.87 -22.85 5.30
N GLN A 250 13.64 -23.68 4.28
CA GLN A 250 14.66 -24.32 3.48
C GLN A 250 14.78 -23.68 2.10
N LEU A 251 16.00 -23.46 1.66
CA LEU A 251 16.33 -23.02 0.30
C LEU A 251 16.66 -24.22 -0.62
N ALA A 252 16.63 -23.99 -1.93
CA ALA A 252 16.95 -24.98 -2.96
C ALA A 252 18.37 -25.56 -2.80
N GLY A 253 19.32 -24.80 -2.26
CA GLY A 253 20.67 -25.24 -1.94
C GLY A 253 20.78 -26.15 -0.72
N GLY A 254 19.67 -26.44 -0.02
CA GLY A 254 19.64 -27.24 1.21
C GLY A 254 19.94 -26.45 2.48
N GLU A 255 20.23 -25.17 2.40
CA GLU A 255 20.40 -24.28 3.57
C GLU A 255 19.07 -24.12 4.31
N ILE A 256 19.12 -24.19 5.63
CA ILE A 256 17.94 -24.09 6.51
C ILE A 256 18.12 -22.93 7.48
N PHE A 257 17.12 -22.06 7.53
CA PHE A 257 17.02 -20.97 8.50
C PHE A 257 15.99 -21.34 9.57
N PRO A 258 16.38 -21.41 10.85
CA PRO A 258 15.43 -21.69 11.93
C PRO A 258 14.38 -20.60 12.03
N ALA A 259 13.12 -20.99 12.24
CA ALA A 259 12.00 -20.06 12.38
C ALA A 259 10.95 -20.61 13.35
N ASP A 260 10.45 -19.76 14.23
CA ASP A 260 9.27 -19.97 15.06
C ASP A 260 8.06 -19.21 14.48
N LEU A 261 8.34 -18.21 13.61
CA LEU A 261 7.37 -17.40 12.90
C LEU A 261 7.89 -17.09 11.48
N VAL A 262 7.05 -17.21 10.48
CA VAL A 262 7.34 -16.79 9.12
C VAL A 262 6.37 -15.67 8.71
N ILE A 263 6.91 -14.51 8.36
CA ILE A 263 6.12 -13.38 7.84
C ILE A 263 6.30 -13.33 6.33
N VAL A 264 5.20 -13.49 5.57
CA VAL A 264 5.23 -13.45 4.11
C VAL A 264 4.85 -12.07 3.59
N SER A 265 5.75 -11.43 2.86
CA SER A 265 5.60 -10.12 2.24
C SER A 265 5.99 -10.17 0.75
N ALA A 266 5.33 -11.05 -0.02
CA ALA A 266 5.65 -11.32 -1.42
C ALA A 266 4.78 -10.54 -2.42
N GLY A 267 4.17 -9.43 -1.97
CA GLY A 267 3.27 -8.60 -2.77
C GLY A 267 1.79 -8.92 -2.55
N VAL A 268 0.94 -8.32 -3.38
CA VAL A 268 -0.51 -8.42 -3.27
C VAL A 268 -1.15 -8.83 -4.61
N ARG A 269 -2.40 -9.29 -4.55
CA ARG A 269 -3.26 -9.57 -5.69
C ARG A 269 -4.56 -8.81 -5.54
N ALA A 270 -5.00 -8.16 -6.60
CA ALA A 270 -6.27 -7.43 -6.62
C ALA A 270 -7.46 -8.37 -6.42
N ASN A 271 -8.43 -7.94 -5.62
CA ASN A 271 -9.68 -8.66 -5.41
C ASN A 271 -10.64 -8.36 -6.57
N ILE A 272 -10.61 -9.19 -7.61
CA ILE A 272 -11.37 -9.00 -8.85
C ILE A 272 -12.46 -10.06 -9.09
N ALA A 273 -12.55 -11.07 -8.24
CA ALA A 273 -13.43 -12.22 -8.48
C ALA A 273 -14.90 -11.80 -8.66
N ALA A 274 -15.44 -11.00 -7.75
CA ALA A 274 -16.82 -10.52 -7.83
C ALA A 274 -17.06 -9.62 -9.06
N ALA A 275 -16.07 -8.80 -9.45
CA ALA A 275 -16.16 -7.97 -10.65
C ALA A 275 -16.21 -8.82 -11.92
N GLY A 276 -15.30 -9.80 -12.06
CA GLY A 276 -15.27 -10.70 -13.22
C GLY A 276 -16.54 -11.54 -13.35
N GLN A 277 -17.07 -12.07 -12.24
CA GLN A 277 -18.34 -12.82 -12.20
C GLN A 277 -19.53 -11.94 -12.62
N ALA A 278 -19.50 -10.65 -12.32
CA ALA A 278 -20.50 -9.67 -12.69
C ALA A 278 -20.35 -9.15 -14.14
N GLY A 279 -19.40 -9.68 -14.92
CA GLY A 279 -19.14 -9.25 -16.29
C GLY A 279 -18.41 -7.90 -16.44
N ILE A 280 -17.86 -7.36 -15.37
CA ILE A 280 -17.03 -6.17 -15.40
C ILE A 280 -15.66 -6.55 -15.97
N GLU A 281 -15.12 -5.74 -16.87
CA GLU A 281 -13.82 -6.00 -17.51
C GLU A 281 -12.70 -6.02 -16.49
N THR A 282 -11.90 -7.11 -16.50
CA THR A 282 -10.76 -7.32 -15.61
C THR A 282 -9.58 -7.87 -16.39
N ASP A 283 -8.37 -7.46 -15.94
CA ASP A 283 -7.08 -8.07 -16.30
C ASP A 283 -6.38 -8.46 -15.00
N ARG A 284 -5.31 -7.81 -14.61
CA ARG A 284 -4.67 -7.97 -13.29
C ARG A 284 -5.46 -7.28 -12.16
N ALA A 285 -6.25 -6.30 -12.52
CA ALA A 285 -7.22 -5.59 -11.69
C ALA A 285 -8.43 -5.21 -12.55
N VAL A 286 -9.44 -4.57 -11.98
CA VAL A 286 -10.60 -4.03 -12.71
C VAL A 286 -10.11 -2.91 -13.63
N VAL A 287 -10.42 -3.00 -14.92
CA VAL A 287 -10.03 -2.00 -15.92
C VAL A 287 -10.92 -0.75 -15.77
N VAL A 288 -10.30 0.41 -15.65
CA VAL A 288 -11.01 1.69 -15.56
C VAL A 288 -10.46 2.71 -16.53
N ASN A 289 -11.32 3.70 -16.89
CA ASN A 289 -10.92 4.89 -17.62
C ASN A 289 -10.40 5.99 -16.69
N GLU A 290 -10.10 7.17 -17.22
CA GLU A 290 -9.61 8.35 -16.49
C GLU A 290 -10.62 8.91 -15.47
N HIS A 291 -11.89 8.54 -15.58
CA HIS A 291 -12.95 8.91 -14.64
C HIS A 291 -13.20 7.82 -13.59
N MET A 292 -12.36 6.80 -13.54
CA MET A 292 -12.52 5.60 -12.71
C MET A 292 -13.78 4.80 -13.03
N GLU A 293 -14.37 4.98 -14.21
CA GLU A 293 -15.51 4.21 -14.69
C GLU A 293 -15.05 2.84 -15.19
N THR A 294 -15.82 1.80 -14.88
CA THR A 294 -15.62 0.45 -15.40
C THR A 294 -16.28 0.27 -16.76
N SER A 295 -16.20 -0.94 -17.32
CA SER A 295 -16.89 -1.31 -18.56
C SER A 295 -18.42 -1.30 -18.44
N ILE A 296 -18.99 -1.25 -17.23
CA ILE A 296 -20.43 -1.24 -16.97
C ILE A 296 -20.85 0.14 -16.43
N PRO A 297 -21.84 0.79 -17.04
CA PRO A 297 -22.33 2.10 -16.61
C PRO A 297 -22.74 2.12 -15.13
N ASP A 298 -22.53 3.25 -14.46
CA ASP A 298 -22.83 3.49 -13.04
C ASP A 298 -22.00 2.67 -12.05
N ILE A 299 -20.97 1.93 -12.53
CA ILE A 299 -20.03 1.20 -11.71
C ILE A 299 -18.63 1.79 -11.89
N TYR A 300 -18.03 2.20 -10.79
CA TYR A 300 -16.68 2.76 -10.69
C TYR A 300 -15.78 1.78 -9.93
N ALA A 301 -14.48 1.78 -10.21
CA ALA A 301 -13.52 1.02 -9.39
C ALA A 301 -12.31 1.87 -9.02
N CYS A 302 -11.75 1.65 -7.82
CA CYS A 302 -10.65 2.45 -7.30
C CYS A 302 -9.80 1.70 -6.26
N GLY A 303 -8.56 2.13 -6.10
CA GLY A 303 -7.59 1.56 -5.17
C GLY A 303 -6.90 0.31 -5.71
N ASP A 304 -6.44 -0.55 -4.79
CA ASP A 304 -5.63 -1.73 -5.13
C ASP A 304 -6.34 -2.73 -6.07
N CYS A 305 -7.66 -2.66 -6.20
CA CYS A 305 -8.42 -3.52 -7.11
C CYS A 305 -8.63 -2.92 -8.50
N ALA A 306 -8.18 -1.70 -8.77
CA ALA A 306 -8.36 -1.02 -10.06
C ALA A 306 -7.04 -0.81 -10.81
N GLN A 307 -7.08 -0.87 -12.13
CA GLN A 307 -5.96 -0.50 -13.01
C GLN A 307 -6.38 0.53 -14.04
N TYR A 308 -5.57 1.57 -14.19
CA TYR A 308 -5.70 2.59 -15.19
C TYR A 308 -4.52 2.53 -16.16
N GLN A 309 -4.77 2.49 -17.47
CA GLN A 309 -3.75 2.35 -18.52
C GLN A 309 -2.78 1.16 -18.27
N GLY A 310 -3.31 0.05 -17.76
CA GLY A 310 -2.53 -1.15 -17.43
C GLY A 310 -1.66 -1.02 -16.17
N ILE A 311 -1.75 0.09 -15.42
CA ILE A 311 -0.96 0.36 -14.23
C ILE A 311 -1.81 0.17 -12.97
N ASN A 312 -1.28 -0.61 -12.04
CA ASN A 312 -1.75 -0.72 -10.67
C ASN A 312 -0.53 -0.77 -9.74
N TYR A 313 -0.32 0.29 -8.98
CA TYR A 313 0.79 0.36 -8.01
C TYR A 313 0.45 -0.32 -6.68
N ALA A 314 -0.83 -0.44 -6.33
CA ALA A 314 -1.32 -0.92 -5.04
C ALA A 314 -0.65 -0.17 -3.86
N ILE A 315 -0.68 1.15 -3.90
CA ILE A 315 -0.11 2.05 -2.90
C ILE A 315 -1.17 2.98 -2.32
N TRP A 316 -0.96 3.41 -1.09
CA TRP A 316 -1.91 4.28 -0.36
C TRP A 316 -2.27 5.58 -1.10
N PRO A 317 -1.32 6.38 -1.64
CA PRO A 317 -1.66 7.60 -2.37
C PRO A 317 -2.52 7.35 -3.62
N GLN A 318 -2.28 6.24 -4.35
CA GLN A 318 -3.12 5.86 -5.48
C GLN A 318 -4.55 5.55 -5.04
N ALA A 319 -4.70 4.79 -3.95
CA ALA A 319 -6.02 4.44 -3.43
C ALA A 319 -6.82 5.68 -2.99
N MET A 320 -6.15 6.64 -2.35
CA MET A 320 -6.76 7.92 -1.97
C MET A 320 -7.24 8.71 -3.20
N GLU A 321 -6.36 8.92 -4.17
CA GLU A 321 -6.66 9.76 -5.32
C GLU A 321 -7.70 9.14 -6.25
N GLN A 322 -7.58 7.84 -6.53
CA GLN A 322 -8.60 7.12 -7.29
C GLN A 322 -9.96 7.11 -6.58
N GLY A 323 -9.96 6.99 -5.24
CA GLY A 323 -11.19 7.07 -4.44
C GLY A 323 -11.87 8.42 -4.59
N LYS A 324 -11.14 9.52 -4.48
CA LYS A 324 -11.67 10.87 -4.68
C LYS A 324 -12.27 11.05 -6.07
N VAL A 325 -11.54 10.63 -7.11
CA VAL A 325 -12.00 10.74 -8.50
C VAL A 325 -13.24 9.87 -8.74
N ALA A 326 -13.25 8.63 -8.27
CA ALA A 326 -14.41 7.74 -8.40
C ALA A 326 -15.65 8.30 -7.70
N GLY A 327 -15.49 8.81 -6.47
CA GLY A 327 -16.57 9.41 -5.70
C GLY A 327 -17.13 10.69 -6.34
N ALA A 328 -16.26 11.56 -6.85
CA ALA A 328 -16.65 12.78 -7.54
C ALA A 328 -17.45 12.47 -8.81
N ASN A 329 -16.96 11.58 -9.65
CA ASN A 329 -17.64 11.16 -10.88
C ASN A 329 -18.98 10.47 -10.60
N ALA A 330 -19.03 9.61 -9.58
CA ALA A 330 -20.29 9.00 -9.15
C ALA A 330 -21.32 10.03 -8.67
N ALA A 331 -20.89 11.13 -8.04
CA ALA A 331 -21.73 12.25 -7.62
C ALA A 331 -22.04 13.23 -8.77
N GLY A 332 -21.46 13.04 -9.98
CA GLY A 332 -21.75 13.77 -11.20
C GLY A 332 -20.82 14.95 -11.50
N GLU A 333 -19.73 15.14 -10.74
CA GLU A 333 -18.66 16.07 -11.10
C GLU A 333 -17.62 15.36 -11.99
N PRO A 334 -17.36 15.83 -13.20
CA PRO A 334 -16.43 15.19 -14.11
C PRO A 334 -14.98 15.49 -13.72
N LEU A 335 -14.39 14.66 -12.88
CA LEU A 335 -12.97 14.69 -12.55
C LEU A 335 -12.17 13.66 -13.34
N VAL A 336 -10.92 14.00 -13.63
CA VAL A 336 -9.96 13.15 -14.34
C VAL A 336 -8.85 12.70 -13.38
N TYR A 337 -8.54 11.42 -13.39
CA TYR A 337 -7.39 10.86 -12.69
C TYR A 337 -6.12 11.07 -13.53
N GLU A 338 -5.23 11.92 -13.06
CA GLU A 338 -3.97 12.23 -13.75
C GLU A 338 -2.81 11.26 -13.38
N GLY A 339 -3.10 10.30 -12.52
CA GLY A 339 -2.08 9.41 -11.97
C GLY A 339 -1.50 9.92 -10.64
N VAL A 340 -0.62 9.11 -10.07
CA VAL A 340 0.16 9.49 -8.87
C VAL A 340 1.62 9.19 -9.11
N SER A 341 2.51 10.00 -8.55
CA SER A 341 3.91 9.65 -8.48
C SER A 341 4.09 8.47 -7.51
N ALA A 342 4.61 7.35 -8.02
CA ALA A 342 4.91 6.17 -7.21
C ALA A 342 6.19 6.40 -6.37
N ALA A 343 6.18 7.39 -5.49
CA ALA A 343 7.28 7.63 -4.58
C ALA A 343 7.28 6.60 -3.44
N LEU A 344 8.46 6.09 -3.13
CA LEU A 344 8.72 5.20 -2.01
C LEU A 344 9.25 6.01 -0.84
N ASN A 345 8.61 5.86 0.33
CA ASN A 345 9.12 6.32 1.59
C ASN A 345 9.28 5.12 2.54
N PHE A 346 10.47 4.94 3.08
CA PHE A 346 10.75 3.91 4.08
C PHE A 346 11.42 4.53 5.29
N HIS A 347 10.95 4.17 6.47
CA HIS A 347 11.55 4.53 7.76
C HIS A 347 11.72 3.27 8.61
N GLY A 348 12.94 2.95 8.95
CA GLY A 348 13.26 1.78 9.75
C GLY A 348 14.75 1.65 10.00
N MET A 349 15.15 0.82 10.95
CA MET A 349 16.55 0.49 11.19
C MET A 349 17.44 1.71 11.53
N GLY A 350 16.81 2.82 11.99
CA GLY A 350 17.48 4.08 12.26
C GLY A 350 17.92 4.83 11.00
N THR A 351 17.28 4.57 9.86
CA THR A 351 17.49 5.29 8.60
C THR A 351 16.16 5.67 7.94
N ALA A 352 16.23 6.62 7.03
CA ALA A 352 15.15 6.98 6.13
C ALA A 352 15.59 6.74 4.68
N LEU A 353 14.63 6.41 3.81
CA LEU A 353 14.86 6.21 2.39
C LEU A 353 13.71 6.84 1.61
N PHE A 354 14.06 7.58 0.58
CA PHE A 354 13.14 8.11 -0.42
C PHE A 354 13.60 7.69 -1.81
N ALA A 355 12.69 7.20 -2.64
CA ALA A 355 12.96 6.93 -4.05
C ALA A 355 11.72 7.31 -4.88
N ALA A 356 11.93 8.03 -5.97
CA ALA A 356 10.86 8.46 -6.87
C ALA A 356 11.35 8.51 -8.31
N GLY A 357 10.43 8.27 -9.24
CA GLY A 357 10.72 8.27 -10.67
C GLY A 357 11.52 7.04 -11.13
N ASP A 358 12.29 7.21 -12.19
CA ASP A 358 13.07 6.15 -12.83
C ASP A 358 14.34 5.83 -12.01
N ASN A 359 14.69 4.58 -11.91
CA ASN A 359 15.88 4.08 -11.20
C ASN A 359 17.01 3.58 -12.13
N GLY A 360 16.96 3.97 -13.39
CA GLY A 360 17.99 3.66 -14.38
C GLY A 360 18.03 2.23 -14.89
N LYS A 361 16.98 1.43 -14.67
CA LYS A 361 16.94 0.00 -15.07
C LYS A 361 16.47 -0.26 -16.49
N ASN A 362 15.92 0.73 -17.15
CA ASN A 362 15.50 0.57 -18.55
C ASN A 362 16.75 0.58 -19.45
N SER A 363 17.19 -0.60 -19.88
CA SER A 363 18.38 -0.77 -20.72
C SER A 363 18.28 -0.11 -22.12
N ASN A 364 17.07 0.25 -22.54
CA ASN A 364 16.86 0.96 -23.81
C ASN A 364 17.10 2.46 -23.70
N LEU A 365 17.33 2.99 -22.49
CA LEU A 365 17.54 4.40 -22.22
C LEU A 365 18.96 4.66 -21.75
N VAL A 366 19.52 5.81 -22.14
CA VAL A 366 20.83 6.24 -21.71
C VAL A 366 20.68 7.32 -20.64
N TYR A 367 21.02 6.96 -19.40
CA TYR A 367 20.92 7.86 -18.26
C TYR A 367 22.25 8.58 -18.01
N LYS A 368 22.20 9.88 -17.79
CA LYS A 368 23.26 10.59 -17.06
C LYS A 368 22.93 10.49 -15.59
N THR A 369 23.89 10.07 -14.76
CA THR A 369 23.68 9.94 -13.31
C THR A 369 24.66 10.78 -12.51
N VAL A 370 24.23 11.24 -11.33
CA VAL A 370 25.09 11.83 -10.32
C VAL A 370 24.90 11.06 -9.03
N GLU A 371 25.99 10.51 -8.50
CA GLU A 371 25.97 9.65 -7.31
C GLU A 371 26.86 10.23 -6.22
N PHE A 372 26.35 10.23 -4.99
CA PHE A 372 27.08 10.55 -3.76
C PHE A 372 26.92 9.41 -2.77
N LYS A 373 28.02 8.88 -2.26
CA LYS A 373 28.02 7.74 -1.35
C LYS A 373 28.98 8.00 -0.20
N ASP A 374 28.46 7.99 1.04
CA ASP A 374 29.23 8.07 2.27
C ASP A 374 28.97 6.84 3.14
N MET A 375 29.93 5.91 3.14
CA MET A 375 29.80 4.66 3.91
C MET A 375 29.86 4.88 5.42
N GLY A 376 30.60 5.88 5.88
CA GLY A 376 30.74 6.22 7.30
C GLY A 376 29.46 6.78 7.88
N LYS A 377 28.79 7.63 7.15
CA LYS A 377 27.48 8.20 7.53
C LYS A 377 26.31 7.34 7.11
N LYS A 378 26.54 6.24 6.37
CA LYS A 378 25.50 5.40 5.79
C LYS A 378 24.50 6.22 4.95
N GLN A 379 25.03 7.10 4.10
CA GLN A 379 24.25 7.97 3.23
C GLN A 379 24.50 7.60 1.77
N TYR A 380 23.42 7.60 1.01
CA TYR A 380 23.43 7.39 -0.43
C TYR A 380 22.47 8.39 -1.09
N ARG A 381 22.93 8.98 -2.21
CA ARG A 381 22.14 9.94 -2.95
C ARG A 381 22.43 9.76 -4.42
N LYS A 382 21.40 9.57 -5.25
CA LYS A 382 21.55 9.42 -6.68
C LYS A 382 20.45 10.08 -7.45
N TYR A 383 20.82 10.78 -8.50
CA TYR A 383 19.94 11.47 -9.43
C TYR A 383 20.11 10.89 -10.81
N TYR A 384 18.98 10.67 -11.49
CA TYR A 384 18.92 10.13 -12.85
C TYR A 384 18.37 11.19 -13.78
N PHE A 385 19.03 11.38 -14.92
CA PHE A 385 18.65 12.36 -15.94
C PHE A 385 18.51 11.69 -17.29
N LEU A 386 17.42 11.98 -17.99
CA LEU A 386 17.19 11.67 -19.40
C LEU A 386 17.11 12.99 -20.18
N ASN A 387 17.86 13.11 -21.27
CA ASN A 387 17.90 14.32 -22.10
C ASN A 387 18.10 15.60 -21.27
N ASN A 388 18.99 15.55 -20.28
CA ASN A 388 19.30 16.62 -19.34
C ASN A 388 18.14 17.05 -18.41
N ARG A 389 17.08 16.20 -18.28
CA ARG A 389 15.94 16.41 -17.39
C ARG A 389 15.93 15.36 -16.29
N LEU A 390 15.66 15.79 -15.04
CA LEU A 390 15.55 14.90 -13.89
C LEU A 390 14.38 13.92 -14.13
N CYS A 391 14.65 12.63 -14.04
CA CYS A 391 13.66 11.57 -14.20
C CYS A 391 13.60 10.61 -13.00
N GLY A 392 14.58 10.63 -12.10
CA GLY A 392 14.56 9.78 -10.93
C GLY A 392 15.53 10.22 -9.83
N VAL A 393 15.18 9.88 -8.60
CA VAL A 393 15.93 10.22 -7.38
C VAL A 393 15.90 9.06 -6.41
N ILE A 394 17.04 8.77 -5.79
CA ILE A 394 17.16 7.88 -4.63
C ILE A 394 17.94 8.61 -3.54
N LEU A 395 17.40 8.64 -2.31
CA LEU A 395 18.03 9.19 -1.12
C LEU A 395 17.98 8.16 0.01
N ILE A 396 19.10 7.91 0.69
CA ILE A 396 19.16 7.06 1.90
C ILE A 396 19.95 7.79 2.98
N GLY A 397 19.47 7.70 4.22
CA GLY A 397 20.04 8.32 5.40
C GLY A 397 19.56 9.75 5.60
N ASP A 398 19.99 10.66 4.75
CA ASP A 398 19.48 12.03 4.72
C ASP A 398 18.45 12.19 3.58
N VAL A 399 17.19 12.31 3.95
CA VAL A 399 16.06 12.54 3.03
C VAL A 399 15.48 13.95 3.11
N SER A 400 16.18 14.88 3.76
CA SER A 400 15.71 16.26 3.95
C SER A 400 15.38 17.00 2.63
N ALA A 401 16.03 16.61 1.54
CA ALA A 401 15.76 17.13 0.20
C ALA A 401 14.52 16.52 -0.48
N MET A 402 13.79 15.60 0.14
CA MET A 402 12.68 14.86 -0.47
C MET A 402 11.65 15.77 -1.13
N ALA A 403 11.13 16.76 -0.40
CA ALA A 403 10.12 17.69 -0.91
C ALA A 403 10.62 18.51 -2.11
N LYS A 404 11.87 19.04 -2.02
CA LYS A 404 12.52 19.74 -3.14
C LYS A 404 12.64 18.82 -4.37
N MET A 405 13.07 17.56 -4.16
CA MET A 405 13.26 16.61 -5.25
C MET A 405 11.96 16.18 -5.90
N THR A 406 10.88 16.02 -5.14
CA THR A 406 9.55 15.74 -5.69
C THR A 406 9.11 16.86 -6.63
N GLN A 407 9.20 18.12 -6.21
CA GLN A 407 8.85 19.27 -7.05
C GLN A 407 9.73 19.37 -8.31
N LEU A 408 11.01 19.07 -8.19
CA LEU A 408 11.94 19.11 -9.33
C LEU A 408 11.67 17.96 -10.32
N LEU A 409 11.25 16.78 -9.84
CA LEU A 409 10.81 15.68 -10.68
C LEU A 409 9.54 16.03 -11.47
N GLU A 410 8.53 16.58 -10.81
CA GLU A 410 7.26 17.00 -11.43
C GLU A 410 7.48 18.08 -12.50
N LYS A 411 8.41 19.02 -12.26
CA LYS A 411 8.79 20.07 -13.22
C LYS A 411 9.74 19.58 -14.32
N HIS A 412 10.19 18.33 -14.28
CA HIS A 412 11.25 17.82 -15.14
C HIS A 412 12.46 18.76 -15.18
N ALA A 413 12.94 19.17 -14.01
CA ALA A 413 14.00 20.15 -13.86
C ALA A 413 15.27 19.74 -14.61
N THR A 414 16.03 20.72 -15.06
CA THR A 414 17.31 20.52 -15.74
C THR A 414 18.39 20.07 -14.75
N TYR A 415 19.46 19.49 -15.28
CA TYR A 415 20.65 19.14 -14.49
C TYR A 415 21.18 20.33 -13.65
N GLN A 416 21.20 21.53 -14.24
CA GLN A 416 21.71 22.72 -13.56
C GLN A 416 20.80 23.11 -12.37
N GLU A 417 19.49 23.12 -12.55
CA GLU A 417 18.51 23.43 -11.49
C GLU A 417 18.54 22.44 -10.32
N VAL A 418 18.92 21.20 -10.58
CA VAL A 418 19.03 20.16 -9.52
C VAL A 418 20.33 20.29 -8.74
N MET A 419 21.40 20.77 -9.38
CA MET A 419 22.74 20.84 -8.78
C MET A 419 23.03 22.18 -8.07
N GLU A 420 22.19 23.21 -8.29
CA GLU A 420 22.12 24.45 -7.53
C GLU A 420 21.36 24.26 -6.20
#